data_0da5ee6283425e6fc0bcc14f38ba05e2
#
_entry.id   0da5ee6283425e6fc0bcc14f38ba05e2
#
_cell.length_a   1.000
_cell.length_b   1.000
_cell.length_c   1.000
_cell.angle_alpha   90.00
_cell.angle_beta   90.00
_cell.angle_gamma   90.00
#
_symmetry.space_group_name_H-M   'P 1'
#
loop_
_entity.id
_entity.type
_entity.pdbx_description
1 polymer ?
#
loop_
_entity_poly.entity_id
_entity_poly.type
_entity_poly.pdbx_seq_one_letter_code
_entity_poly.pdbx_strand_id
1 'polypeptide(L)'
;MKVIYHKRRGIYMRALKKAAAALLAVCLMVPMFSLVAFAADGRLMFSDPQTKVGENVSIDLVVQSQGNTIGDVSVTMNYSTDDLEFVSGDGFEADGSGTLTYTGTGNSSELRSTVEFRALTAGETQITVSDSTAVISTGEDLNLTEGSSTVTIAAADDGTTSVEPTSGSDTETVGETTNIVVTVNGNDYNFSEAFTTSDIPAGYYEANLTFEGAEHRFVANDAGVYLGYLVDASGAGTFFLYDSDNS
;
A
#
# COMPACT_ATOMS: atom_id res chain seq x y z
N MET A 1 -36.45 56.15 -62.03
CA MET A 1 -35.19 55.93 -61.24
C MET A 1 -35.39 54.94 -60.05
N LYS A 2 -35.93 53.73 -60.32
CA LYS A 2 -36.30 52.77 -59.25
C LYS A 2 -35.83 51.36 -59.47
N VAL A 3 -35.07 51.09 -60.55
CA VAL A 3 -34.73 49.71 -60.97
C VAL A 3 -33.29 49.32 -60.57
N ILE A 4 -32.42 50.28 -60.21
CA ILE A 4 -30.98 50.00 -59.90
C ILE A 4 -30.76 49.50 -58.45
N TYR A 5 -31.66 49.82 -57.52
CA TYR A 5 -31.48 49.50 -56.11
C TYR A 5 -31.76 48.00 -55.78
N HIS A 6 -32.61 47.35 -56.52
CA HIS A 6 -32.98 45.94 -56.26
C HIS A 6 -31.91 44.95 -56.72
N LYS A 7 -31.17 45.31 -57.80
CA LYS A 7 -30.15 44.39 -58.34
C LYS A 7 -28.90 44.29 -57.49
N ARG A 8 -28.55 45.38 -56.76
CA ARG A 8 -27.39 45.37 -55.85
C ARG A 8 -27.66 44.57 -54.57
N ARG A 9 -28.87 44.60 -54.00
CA ARG A 9 -29.23 43.79 -52.78
C ARG A 9 -29.16 42.30 -53.05
N GLY A 10 -29.52 41.82 -54.24
CA GLY A 10 -29.42 40.42 -54.59
C GLY A 10 -28.00 39.90 -54.72
N ILE A 11 -27.06 40.73 -55.16
CA ILE A 11 -25.64 40.38 -55.30
C ILE A 11 -24.97 40.24 -53.91
N TYR A 12 -25.24 41.20 -53.00
CA TYR A 12 -24.71 41.16 -51.66
C TYR A 12 -25.24 40.00 -50.86
N MET A 13 -26.53 39.65 -50.95
CA MET A 13 -27.12 38.50 -50.29
C MET A 13 -26.59 37.15 -50.78
N ARG A 14 -26.27 37.07 -52.11
CA ARG A 14 -25.67 35.86 -52.67
C ARG A 14 -24.20 35.72 -52.29
N ALA A 15 -23.46 36.84 -52.20
CA ALA A 15 -22.09 36.88 -51.72
C ALA A 15 -22.02 36.51 -50.22
N LEU A 16 -22.92 37.08 -49.39
CA LEU A 16 -23.02 36.77 -47.96
C LEU A 16 -23.36 35.29 -47.67
N LYS A 17 -24.29 34.73 -48.45
CA LYS A 17 -24.62 33.29 -48.35
C LYS A 17 -23.45 32.39 -48.74
N LYS A 18 -22.66 32.75 -49.75
CA LYS A 18 -21.47 31.99 -50.17
C LYS A 18 -20.35 32.13 -49.12
N ALA A 19 -20.17 33.32 -48.54
CA ALA A 19 -19.20 33.58 -47.47
C ALA A 19 -19.57 32.81 -46.18
N ALA A 20 -20.87 32.79 -45.81
CA ALA A 20 -21.36 32.03 -44.69
C ALA A 20 -21.21 30.53 -44.88
N ALA A 21 -21.51 30.02 -46.09
CA ALA A 21 -21.31 28.60 -46.41
C ALA A 21 -19.83 28.20 -46.44
N ALA A 22 -18.93 29.08 -46.90
CA ALA A 22 -17.49 28.83 -46.87
C ALA A 22 -16.95 28.84 -45.43
N LEU A 23 -17.44 29.74 -44.56
CA LEU A 23 -17.06 29.79 -43.16
C LEU A 23 -17.55 28.57 -42.40
N LEU A 24 -18.78 28.09 -42.69
CA LEU A 24 -19.32 26.87 -42.10
C LEU A 24 -18.56 25.62 -42.57
N ALA A 25 -18.13 25.57 -43.83
CA ALA A 25 -17.31 24.49 -44.37
C ALA A 25 -15.91 24.45 -43.77
N VAL A 26 -15.31 25.63 -43.48
CA VAL A 26 -14.01 25.74 -42.78
C VAL A 26 -14.14 25.31 -41.29
N CYS A 27 -15.25 25.65 -40.63
CA CYS A 27 -15.51 25.15 -39.27
C CYS A 27 -15.76 23.65 -39.19
N LEU A 28 -16.32 23.03 -40.26
CA LEU A 28 -16.51 21.58 -40.35
C LEU A 28 -15.25 20.83 -40.80
N MET A 29 -14.25 21.53 -41.31
CA MET A 29 -12.94 20.99 -41.68
C MET A 29 -11.85 21.25 -40.59
N VAL A 30 -12.23 21.71 -39.39
CA VAL A 30 -11.34 21.54 -38.24
C VAL A 30 -11.22 20.03 -38.08
N PRO A 31 -10.08 19.41 -38.46
CA PRO A 31 -9.91 18.01 -38.15
C PRO A 31 -10.14 17.90 -36.66
N MET A 32 -11.09 17.07 -36.24
CA MET A 32 -11.02 16.53 -34.90
C MET A 32 -9.67 15.82 -34.89
N PHE A 33 -8.63 16.56 -34.47
CA PHE A 33 -7.48 15.92 -33.91
C PHE A 33 -8.04 15.26 -32.65
N SER A 34 -8.58 14.05 -32.82
CA SER A 34 -8.57 13.10 -31.74
C SER A 34 -7.13 13.13 -31.25
N LEU A 35 -6.88 13.77 -30.14
CA LEU A 35 -5.70 13.49 -29.36
C LEU A 35 -5.84 12.00 -29.08
N VAL A 36 -5.25 11.18 -29.94
CA VAL A 36 -4.99 9.80 -29.61
C VAL A 36 -4.01 9.96 -28.46
N ALA A 37 -4.51 9.89 -27.24
CA ALA A 37 -3.66 9.72 -26.08
C ALA A 37 -2.93 8.39 -26.36
N PHE A 38 -1.70 8.47 -26.83
CA PHE A 38 -0.81 7.33 -26.85
C PHE A 38 -0.43 7.14 -25.39
N ALA A 39 -1.12 6.21 -24.73
CA ALA A 39 -0.64 5.74 -23.45
C ALA A 39 0.81 5.28 -23.64
N ALA A 40 1.68 5.71 -22.77
CA ALA A 40 3.07 5.26 -22.77
C ALA A 40 3.10 3.77 -22.37
N ASP A 41 3.98 2.98 -22.98
CA ASP A 41 4.16 1.59 -22.61
C ASP A 41 5.20 1.46 -21.49
N GLY A 42 4.91 0.61 -20.52
CA GLY A 42 5.78 0.31 -19.39
C GLY A 42 5.75 -1.17 -19.03
N ARG A 43 6.60 -1.54 -18.07
CA ARG A 43 6.68 -2.90 -17.52
C ARG A 43 6.72 -2.82 -16.01
N LEU A 44 5.99 -3.74 -15.39
CA LEU A 44 6.05 -4.03 -13.96
C LEU A 44 6.73 -5.40 -13.80
N MET A 45 7.84 -5.42 -13.11
CA MET A 45 8.70 -6.58 -12.94
C MET A 45 8.98 -6.82 -11.46
N PHE A 46 9.24 -8.07 -11.12
CA PHE A 46 9.62 -8.48 -9.77
C PHE A 46 10.89 -9.32 -9.81
N SER A 47 11.60 -9.40 -8.69
CA SER A 47 12.63 -10.39 -8.48
C SER A 47 12.04 -11.75 -8.10
N ASP A 48 12.75 -12.84 -8.39
CA ASP A 48 12.41 -14.21 -8.02
C ASP A 48 13.44 -14.74 -7.00
N PRO A 49 13.31 -14.41 -5.71
CA PRO A 49 14.29 -14.74 -4.70
C PRO A 49 14.15 -16.16 -4.18
N GLN A 50 15.21 -16.62 -3.49
CA GLN A 50 15.24 -17.86 -2.74
C GLN A 50 15.57 -17.58 -1.28
N THR A 51 14.95 -18.34 -0.37
CA THR A 51 15.14 -18.21 1.07
C THR A 51 14.90 -19.55 1.77
N LYS A 52 14.94 -19.56 3.09
CA LYS A 52 14.58 -20.71 3.94
C LYS A 52 13.44 -20.34 4.88
N VAL A 53 12.74 -21.37 5.34
CA VAL A 53 11.71 -21.23 6.38
C VAL A 53 12.24 -20.48 7.59
N GLY A 54 11.51 -19.48 8.05
CA GLY A 54 11.85 -18.62 9.18
C GLY A 54 12.76 -17.45 8.86
N GLU A 55 13.36 -17.39 7.67
CA GLU A 55 14.21 -16.26 7.24
C GLU A 55 13.41 -15.19 6.49
N ASN A 56 13.92 -13.97 6.53
CA ASN A 56 13.37 -12.88 5.73
C ASN A 56 13.84 -12.96 4.28
N VAL A 57 12.98 -12.50 3.37
CA VAL A 57 13.22 -12.45 1.94
C VAL A 57 12.80 -11.09 1.38
N SER A 58 13.68 -10.47 0.61
CA SER A 58 13.41 -9.20 -0.05
C SER A 58 12.99 -9.43 -1.49
N ILE A 59 11.91 -8.77 -1.91
CA ILE A 59 11.39 -8.81 -3.27
C ILE A 59 11.42 -7.39 -3.84
N ASP A 60 12.12 -7.23 -4.95
CA ASP A 60 12.16 -5.97 -5.68
C ASP A 60 10.94 -5.86 -6.60
N LEU A 61 10.23 -4.74 -6.51
CA LEU A 61 9.24 -4.27 -7.47
C LEU A 61 9.90 -3.20 -8.33
N VAL A 62 9.85 -3.36 -9.64
CA VAL A 62 10.45 -2.41 -10.61
C VAL A 62 9.43 -2.04 -11.66
N VAL A 63 9.13 -0.74 -11.75
CA VAL A 63 8.35 -0.17 -12.84
C VAL A 63 9.31 0.51 -13.80
N GLN A 64 9.25 0.15 -15.10
CA GLN A 64 10.04 0.79 -16.14
C GLN A 64 9.12 1.36 -17.22
N SER A 65 9.37 2.58 -17.64
CA SER A 65 8.80 3.20 -18.82
C SER A 65 9.80 3.18 -19.98
N GLN A 66 9.31 3.29 -21.21
CA GLN A 66 10.16 3.37 -22.40
C GLN A 66 10.68 4.81 -22.62
N GLY A 67 11.42 5.35 -21.64
CA GLY A 67 12.07 6.67 -21.76
C GLY A 67 11.25 7.86 -21.23
N ASN A 68 10.04 7.62 -20.70
CA ASN A 68 9.25 8.65 -20.05
C ASN A 68 9.58 8.70 -18.55
N THR A 69 9.48 9.86 -17.92
CA THR A 69 9.56 9.97 -16.46
C THR A 69 8.27 9.42 -15.86
N ILE A 70 8.38 8.44 -14.96
CA ILE A 70 7.26 7.86 -14.23
C ILE A 70 6.75 8.90 -13.22
N GLY A 71 5.44 9.03 -13.11
CA GLY A 71 4.75 9.80 -12.07
C GLY A 71 4.23 8.87 -10.98
N ASP A 72 2.93 8.99 -10.64
CA ASP A 72 2.32 8.17 -9.60
C ASP A 72 2.06 6.74 -10.09
N VAL A 73 2.30 5.79 -9.21
CA VAL A 73 2.10 4.35 -9.42
C VAL A 73 1.32 3.78 -8.25
N SER A 74 0.33 2.95 -8.56
CA SER A 74 -0.38 2.12 -7.58
C SER A 74 -0.47 0.70 -8.12
N VAL A 75 -0.10 -0.29 -7.30
CA VAL A 75 -0.11 -1.71 -7.65
C VAL A 75 -0.73 -2.50 -6.51
N THR A 76 -1.77 -3.27 -6.82
CA THR A 76 -2.37 -4.21 -5.88
C THR A 76 -1.95 -5.62 -6.24
N MET A 77 -1.48 -6.37 -5.26
CA MET A 77 -0.91 -7.70 -5.42
C MET A 77 -1.57 -8.67 -4.45
N ASN A 78 -1.56 -9.95 -4.80
CA ASN A 78 -1.99 -11.03 -3.91
C ASN A 78 -0.80 -11.94 -3.60
N TYR A 79 -0.72 -12.41 -2.36
CA TYR A 79 0.24 -13.37 -1.87
C TYR A 79 -0.44 -14.37 -0.91
N SER A 80 0.20 -15.52 -0.66
CA SER A 80 -0.29 -16.53 0.29
C SER A 80 0.19 -16.17 1.70
N THR A 81 -0.73 -15.92 2.61
CA THR A 81 -0.44 -15.70 4.04
C THR A 81 -0.02 -16.96 4.78
N ASP A 82 -0.26 -18.14 4.20
CA ASP A 82 0.22 -19.42 4.72
C ASP A 82 1.72 -19.64 4.42
N ASP A 83 2.24 -18.95 3.41
CA ASP A 83 3.62 -19.11 2.94
C ASP A 83 4.52 -17.92 3.27
N LEU A 84 3.95 -16.72 3.29
CA LEU A 84 4.66 -15.45 3.46
C LEU A 84 3.96 -14.56 4.46
N GLU A 85 4.72 -13.99 5.38
CA GLU A 85 4.30 -12.96 6.32
C GLU A 85 4.91 -11.61 5.90
N PHE A 86 4.09 -10.57 5.70
CA PHE A 86 4.58 -9.24 5.41
C PHE A 86 5.34 -8.67 6.62
N VAL A 87 6.56 -8.16 6.38
CA VAL A 87 7.40 -7.55 7.42
C VAL A 87 7.43 -6.04 7.27
N SER A 88 7.85 -5.56 6.10
CA SER A 88 8.01 -4.13 5.85
C SER A 88 8.19 -3.83 4.36
N GLY A 89 8.02 -2.55 4.00
CA GLY A 89 8.31 -2.05 2.66
C GLY A 89 7.88 -0.59 2.54
N ASP A 90 8.75 0.28 2.02
CA ASP A 90 8.39 1.68 1.82
C ASP A 90 7.35 1.82 0.69
N GLY A 91 6.22 2.42 1.02
CA GLY A 91 5.06 2.55 0.13
C GLY A 91 4.20 1.28 0.01
N PHE A 92 4.49 0.22 0.78
CA PHE A 92 3.70 -1.00 0.82
C PHE A 92 2.80 -1.05 2.06
N GLU A 93 1.56 -1.49 1.84
CA GLU A 93 0.57 -1.73 2.89
C GLU A 93 -0.07 -3.10 2.68
N ALA A 94 -0.05 -3.95 3.70
CA ALA A 94 -0.70 -5.26 3.70
C ALA A 94 -2.01 -5.20 4.50
N ASP A 95 -3.07 -5.86 4.00
CA ASP A 95 -4.37 -5.92 4.68
C ASP A 95 -4.50 -7.11 5.66
N GLY A 96 -3.43 -7.91 5.79
CA GLY A 96 -3.41 -9.13 6.62
C GLY A 96 -4.18 -10.33 6.04
N SER A 97 -4.91 -10.15 4.93
CA SER A 97 -5.67 -11.22 4.27
C SER A 97 -5.04 -11.76 2.99
N GLY A 98 -3.80 -11.31 2.69
CA GLY A 98 -3.05 -11.70 1.50
C GLY A 98 -3.11 -10.69 0.36
N THR A 99 -3.66 -9.50 0.61
CA THR A 99 -3.58 -8.38 -0.32
C THR A 99 -2.48 -7.42 0.10
N LEU A 100 -1.64 -7.02 -0.83
CA LEU A 100 -0.57 -6.05 -0.64
C LEU A 100 -0.75 -4.92 -1.66
N THR A 101 -0.80 -3.69 -1.20
CA THR A 101 -0.88 -2.50 -2.05
C THR A 101 0.42 -1.71 -1.98
N TYR A 102 0.95 -1.36 -3.13
CA TYR A 102 2.09 -0.44 -3.28
C TYR A 102 1.61 0.90 -3.84
N THR A 103 2.07 2.00 -3.27
CA THR A 103 1.91 3.35 -3.81
C THR A 103 3.23 4.08 -3.81
N GLY A 104 3.57 4.73 -4.91
CA GLY A 104 4.81 5.48 -5.04
C GLY A 104 4.79 6.49 -6.16
N THR A 105 5.73 7.43 -6.13
CA THR A 105 5.92 8.45 -7.18
C THR A 105 7.33 8.36 -7.73
N GLY A 106 7.46 8.19 -9.04
CA GLY A 106 8.76 8.15 -9.72
C GLY A 106 9.25 9.55 -10.10
N ASN A 107 10.54 9.63 -10.39
CA ASN A 107 11.20 10.84 -10.88
C ASN A 107 12.16 10.55 -12.05
N SER A 108 12.13 9.35 -12.57
CA SER A 108 12.95 8.86 -13.69
C SER A 108 12.16 7.88 -14.54
N SER A 109 12.78 7.26 -15.53
CA SER A 109 12.16 6.20 -16.34
C SER A 109 12.13 4.83 -15.65
N GLU A 110 12.66 4.74 -14.44
CA GLU A 110 12.61 3.56 -13.58
C GLU A 110 12.24 3.96 -12.16
N LEU A 111 11.26 3.26 -11.58
CA LEU A 111 10.90 3.32 -10.17
C LEU A 111 11.13 1.94 -9.57
N ARG A 112 11.91 1.89 -8.48
CA ARG A 112 12.24 0.64 -7.77
C ARG A 112 11.84 0.78 -6.31
N SER A 113 11.19 -0.25 -5.79
CA SER A 113 10.90 -0.39 -4.37
C SER A 113 11.13 -1.83 -3.94
N THR A 114 11.37 -2.05 -2.67
CA THR A 114 11.64 -3.38 -2.11
C THR A 114 10.67 -3.64 -0.98
N VAL A 115 10.05 -4.82 -0.99
CA VAL A 115 9.21 -5.33 0.10
C VAL A 115 9.91 -6.51 0.76
N GLU A 116 9.79 -6.62 2.06
CA GLU A 116 10.34 -7.70 2.87
C GLU A 116 9.23 -8.57 3.42
N PHE A 117 9.38 -9.88 3.24
CA PHE A 117 8.53 -10.91 3.82
C PHE A 117 9.36 -11.87 4.67
N ARG A 118 8.71 -12.51 5.64
CA ARG A 118 9.24 -13.69 6.32
C ARG A 118 8.65 -14.94 5.69
N ALA A 119 9.49 -15.92 5.39
CA ALA A 119 9.06 -17.17 4.81
C ALA A 119 8.52 -18.12 5.89
N LEU A 120 7.30 -18.62 5.72
CA LEU A 120 6.61 -19.43 6.70
C LEU A 120 6.63 -20.94 6.36
N THR A 121 6.41 -21.30 5.11
CA THR A 121 6.26 -22.70 4.68
C THR A 121 7.20 -23.01 3.51
N ALA A 122 7.86 -24.17 3.57
CA ALA A 122 8.74 -24.63 2.49
C ALA A 122 7.94 -25.00 1.25
N GLY A 123 8.40 -24.53 0.08
CA GLY A 123 7.74 -24.74 -1.21
C GLY A 123 8.02 -23.61 -2.19
N GLU A 124 7.20 -23.52 -3.21
CA GLU A 124 7.16 -22.38 -4.14
C GLU A 124 5.85 -21.63 -3.93
N THR A 125 5.94 -20.32 -3.75
CA THR A 125 4.78 -19.43 -3.65
C THR A 125 4.91 -18.27 -4.62
N GLN A 126 3.79 -17.65 -5.00
CA GLN A 126 3.77 -16.58 -5.99
C GLN A 126 3.13 -15.31 -5.41
N ILE A 127 3.70 -14.17 -5.82
CA ILE A 127 3.06 -12.86 -5.70
C ILE A 127 2.59 -12.47 -7.09
N THR A 128 1.29 -12.22 -7.22
CA THR A 128 0.65 -11.90 -8.49
C THR A 128 -0.01 -10.54 -8.44
N VAL A 129 0.05 -9.78 -9.53
CA VAL A 129 -0.66 -8.50 -9.65
C VAL A 129 -2.13 -8.76 -9.89
N SER A 130 -3.00 -8.06 -9.16
CA SER A 130 -4.45 -8.08 -9.35
C SER A 130 -5.00 -6.79 -9.97
N ASP A 131 -4.30 -5.68 -9.77
CA ASP A 131 -4.61 -4.38 -10.38
C ASP A 131 -3.35 -3.51 -10.41
N SER A 132 -3.20 -2.71 -11.48
CA SER A 132 -2.10 -1.77 -11.58
C SER A 132 -2.51 -0.51 -12.33
N THR A 133 -2.13 0.63 -11.80
CA THR A 133 -2.29 1.94 -12.43
C THR A 133 -0.99 2.72 -12.33
N ALA A 134 -0.61 3.38 -13.40
CA ALA A 134 0.54 4.27 -13.43
C ALA A 134 0.32 5.41 -14.41
N VAL A 135 0.94 6.53 -14.12
CA VAL A 135 0.99 7.70 -15.03
C VAL A 135 2.43 8.11 -15.25
N ILE A 136 2.69 8.78 -16.35
CA ILE A 136 3.95 9.50 -16.55
C ILE A 136 3.86 10.91 -15.95
N SER A 137 4.97 11.58 -15.75
CA SER A 137 5.05 12.91 -15.11
C SER A 137 4.22 14.01 -15.79
N THR A 138 3.78 13.79 -17.04
CA THR A 138 2.87 14.69 -17.77
C THR A 138 1.40 14.43 -17.46
N GLY A 139 1.08 13.37 -16.70
CA GLY A 139 -0.28 12.96 -16.33
C GLY A 139 -0.97 12.05 -17.35
N GLU A 140 -0.24 11.58 -18.36
CA GLU A 140 -0.75 10.58 -19.33
C GLU A 140 -0.61 9.17 -18.72
N ASP A 141 -1.53 8.27 -19.08
CA ASP A 141 -1.51 6.89 -18.60
C ASP A 141 -0.27 6.13 -19.09
N LEU A 142 0.31 5.32 -18.21
CA LEU A 142 1.38 4.37 -18.50
C LEU A 142 0.80 2.96 -18.48
N ASN A 143 0.64 2.34 -19.65
CA ASN A 143 0.16 0.96 -19.77
C ASN A 143 1.25 0.00 -19.28
N LEU A 144 1.00 -0.69 -18.17
CA LEU A 144 1.94 -1.64 -17.60
C LEU A 144 1.68 -3.05 -18.14
N THR A 145 2.74 -3.69 -18.64
CA THR A 145 2.76 -5.14 -18.79
C THR A 145 3.15 -5.74 -17.45
N GLU A 146 2.24 -6.49 -16.85
CA GLU A 146 2.38 -7.03 -15.49
C GLU A 146 3.28 -8.28 -15.47
N GLY A 147 4.15 -8.35 -14.47
CA GLY A 147 4.91 -9.53 -14.08
C GLY A 147 4.37 -10.16 -12.81
N SER A 148 5.05 -11.19 -12.34
CA SER A 148 4.83 -11.83 -11.05
C SER A 148 6.16 -12.17 -10.41
N SER A 149 6.17 -12.46 -9.10
CA SER A 149 7.33 -13.03 -8.40
C SER A 149 7.06 -14.49 -8.04
N THR A 150 8.08 -15.33 -8.19
CA THR A 150 8.10 -16.67 -7.63
C THR A 150 9.14 -16.73 -6.54
N VAL A 151 8.71 -17.03 -5.32
CA VAL A 151 9.59 -17.18 -4.16
C VAL A 151 9.79 -18.67 -3.90
N THR A 152 11.04 -19.12 -3.91
CA THR A 152 11.41 -20.50 -3.57
C THR A 152 11.87 -20.56 -2.12
N ILE A 153 11.15 -21.33 -1.29
CA ILE A 153 11.40 -21.45 0.14
C ILE A 153 11.92 -22.87 0.43
N ALA A 154 13.19 -22.99 0.81
CA ALA A 154 13.76 -24.24 1.26
C ALA A 154 13.42 -24.51 2.74
N ALA A 155 13.48 -25.76 3.18
CA ALA A 155 13.43 -26.08 4.61
C ALA A 155 14.56 -25.36 5.36
N ALA A 156 14.34 -25.04 6.63
CA ALA A 156 15.38 -24.53 7.52
C ALA A 156 16.52 -25.53 7.73
N ASP A 157 17.66 -25.06 8.23
CA ASP A 157 18.86 -25.91 8.38
C ASP A 157 18.68 -27.06 9.38
N ASP A 158 17.72 -26.95 10.29
CA ASP A 158 17.34 -28.00 11.25
C ASP A 158 16.29 -29.00 10.70
N GLY A 159 15.88 -28.80 9.42
CA GLY A 159 14.87 -29.60 8.75
C GLY A 159 13.42 -29.12 8.96
N THR A 160 13.20 -28.00 9.65
CA THR A 160 11.87 -27.40 9.83
C THR A 160 11.31 -26.96 8.46
N THR A 161 10.08 -27.39 8.17
CA THR A 161 9.38 -27.09 6.91
C THR A 161 8.28 -26.05 7.02
N SER A 162 7.88 -25.68 8.24
CA SER A 162 6.95 -24.58 8.47
C SER A 162 7.15 -23.95 9.85
N VAL A 163 6.87 -22.66 9.96
CA VAL A 163 6.86 -21.88 11.21
C VAL A 163 5.58 -21.06 11.27
N GLU A 164 5.10 -20.80 12.46
CA GLU A 164 3.96 -19.90 12.65
C GLU A 164 4.37 -18.46 12.30
N PRO A 165 3.44 -17.65 11.77
CA PRO A 165 3.65 -16.21 11.57
C PRO A 165 4.05 -15.54 12.90
N THR A 166 5.01 -14.61 12.86
CA THR A 166 5.33 -13.76 14.03
C THR A 166 4.31 -12.63 14.19
N SER A 167 3.73 -12.17 13.09
CA SER A 167 2.54 -11.32 13.05
C SER A 167 1.25 -12.13 13.07
N GLY A 168 1.23 -13.21 13.79
CA GLY A 168 0.00 -13.89 14.12
C GLY A 168 -0.70 -13.09 15.19
N SER A 169 -1.33 -12.03 14.83
CA SER A 169 -2.53 -11.51 15.45
C SER A 169 -2.69 -10.00 15.27
N ASP A 170 -2.84 -9.53 14.02
CA ASP A 170 -3.76 -8.42 13.77
C ASP A 170 -5.05 -8.90 13.08
N THR A 171 -5.43 -10.14 13.30
CA THR A 171 -6.85 -10.43 13.47
C THR A 171 -7.14 -9.93 14.87
N GLU A 172 -8.12 -9.06 15.04
CA GLU A 172 -8.81 -8.84 16.30
C GLU A 172 -9.19 -10.17 16.96
N THR A 173 -8.20 -10.91 17.45
CA THR A 173 -8.39 -11.65 18.67
C THR A 173 -8.46 -10.53 19.68
N VAL A 174 -9.64 -10.26 20.16
CA VAL A 174 -9.86 -9.72 21.49
C VAL A 174 -8.79 -10.41 22.33
N GLY A 175 -7.67 -9.65 22.58
CA GLY A 175 -6.45 -10.23 23.13
C GLY A 175 -6.87 -11.03 24.34
N GLU A 176 -6.29 -12.21 24.52
CA GLU A 176 -6.50 -12.95 25.74
C GLU A 176 -6.25 -11.95 26.86
N THR A 177 -7.34 -11.51 27.47
CA THR A 177 -7.23 -10.82 28.74
C THR A 177 -6.52 -11.85 29.60
N THR A 178 -5.24 -11.61 29.85
CA THR A 178 -4.51 -12.43 30.80
C THR A 178 -5.39 -12.42 32.05
N ASN A 179 -5.57 -13.56 32.73
CA ASN A 179 -6.35 -13.58 33.98
C ASN A 179 -5.67 -12.76 35.11
N ILE A 180 -4.81 -11.81 34.74
CA ILE A 180 -4.09 -10.92 35.66
C ILE A 180 -4.96 -9.69 35.89
N VAL A 181 -5.49 -9.57 37.10
CA VAL A 181 -6.26 -8.42 37.55
C VAL A 181 -5.34 -7.47 38.28
N VAL A 182 -5.28 -6.22 37.82
CA VAL A 182 -4.47 -5.14 38.43
C VAL A 182 -5.42 -4.10 39.00
N THR A 183 -5.28 -3.79 40.30
CA THR A 183 -6.08 -2.76 40.94
C THR A 183 -5.36 -1.41 40.92
N VAL A 184 -5.90 -0.43 40.23
CA VAL A 184 -5.35 0.94 40.18
C VAL A 184 -6.35 1.93 40.77
N ASN A 185 -5.96 2.63 41.82
CA ASN A 185 -6.80 3.61 42.53
C ASN A 185 -8.17 3.05 42.98
N GLY A 186 -8.21 1.76 43.36
CA GLY A 186 -9.42 1.09 43.83
C GLY A 186 -10.37 0.60 42.74
N ASN A 187 -9.95 0.66 41.47
CA ASN A 187 -10.65 0.05 40.34
C ASN A 187 -9.84 -1.13 39.81
N ASP A 188 -10.55 -2.20 39.46
CA ASP A 188 -9.95 -3.39 38.88
C ASP A 188 -9.91 -3.32 37.37
N TYR A 189 -8.79 -3.65 36.79
CA TYR A 189 -8.53 -3.74 35.35
C TYR A 189 -7.95 -5.11 35.01
N ASN A 190 -8.17 -5.57 33.80
CA ASN A 190 -7.48 -6.74 33.28
C ASN A 190 -6.21 -6.29 32.56
N PHE A 191 -5.07 -6.87 32.89
CA PHE A 191 -3.86 -6.69 32.09
C PHE A 191 -4.08 -7.32 30.71
N SER A 192 -3.67 -6.63 29.66
CA SER A 192 -3.86 -7.05 28.27
C SER A 192 -2.62 -6.75 27.45
N GLU A 193 -2.31 -7.62 26.52
CA GLU A 193 -1.26 -7.42 25.52
C GLU A 193 -1.81 -6.95 24.17
N ALA A 194 -3.13 -6.73 24.09
CA ALA A 194 -3.86 -6.37 22.88
C ALA A 194 -3.81 -4.86 22.61
N PHE A 195 -2.63 -4.30 22.47
CA PHE A 195 -2.43 -2.92 21.97
C PHE A 195 -1.69 -2.96 20.64
N THR A 196 -1.98 -2.01 19.79
CA THR A 196 -1.33 -1.84 18.48
C THR A 196 -0.24 -0.77 18.56
N THR A 197 0.62 -0.69 17.55
CA THR A 197 1.66 0.36 17.47
C THR A 197 1.07 1.76 17.46
N SER A 198 -0.16 1.94 16.96
CA SER A 198 -0.87 3.22 16.97
C SER A 198 -1.36 3.64 18.36
N ASP A 199 -1.50 2.70 19.29
CA ASP A 199 -1.90 2.97 20.67
C ASP A 199 -0.72 3.40 21.54
N ILE A 200 0.52 3.12 21.09
CA ILE A 200 1.74 3.40 21.85
C ILE A 200 1.94 4.91 21.99
N PRO A 201 2.07 5.42 23.25
CA PRO A 201 2.30 6.83 23.48
C PRO A 201 3.60 7.32 22.83
N ALA A 202 3.62 8.54 22.31
CA ALA A 202 4.80 9.14 21.70
C ALA A 202 6.01 9.10 22.65
N GLY A 203 7.15 8.60 22.16
CA GLY A 203 8.38 8.46 22.94
C GLY A 203 8.51 7.11 23.66
N TYR A 204 7.56 6.20 23.45
CA TYR A 204 7.63 4.81 23.91
C TYR A 204 7.74 3.86 22.70
N TYR A 205 8.27 2.68 22.94
CA TYR A 205 8.41 1.57 22.00
C TYR A 205 8.09 0.25 22.68
N GLU A 206 7.77 -0.78 21.92
CA GLU A 206 7.48 -2.11 22.47
C GLU A 206 8.68 -2.70 23.21
N ALA A 207 8.39 -3.33 24.34
CA ALA A 207 9.38 -4.00 25.19
C ALA A 207 8.73 -5.18 25.89
N ASN A 208 9.54 -6.19 26.25
CA ASN A 208 9.10 -7.29 27.09
C ASN A 208 9.55 -7.08 28.53
N LEU A 209 8.70 -7.46 29.46
CA LEU A 209 8.98 -7.41 30.90
C LEU A 209 8.45 -8.67 31.59
N THR A 210 9.25 -9.22 32.53
CA THR A 210 8.76 -10.29 33.39
C THR A 210 7.79 -9.72 34.42
N PHE A 211 6.52 -10.11 34.33
CA PHE A 211 5.45 -9.69 35.22
C PHE A 211 4.64 -10.91 35.64
N GLU A 212 4.29 -11.05 36.92
CA GLU A 212 3.60 -12.20 37.50
C GLU A 212 4.23 -13.58 37.13
N GLY A 213 5.57 -13.59 36.97
CA GLY A 213 6.34 -14.82 36.71
C GLY A 213 6.42 -15.28 35.26
N ALA A 214 5.86 -14.52 34.33
CA ALA A 214 5.94 -14.75 32.89
C ALA A 214 6.46 -13.50 32.17
N GLU A 215 6.93 -13.69 30.94
CA GLU A 215 7.32 -12.59 30.06
C GLU A 215 6.07 -12.05 29.36
N HIS A 216 5.85 -10.74 29.46
CA HIS A 216 4.68 -10.05 28.92
C HIS A 216 5.08 -8.85 28.10
N ARG A 217 4.21 -8.48 27.17
CA ARG A 217 4.36 -7.34 26.28
C ARG A 217 4.01 -6.04 27.00
N PHE A 218 4.96 -5.13 27.08
CA PHE A 218 4.87 -3.80 27.64
C PHE A 218 5.33 -2.75 26.61
N VAL A 219 5.27 -1.49 26.97
CA VAL A 219 6.00 -0.43 26.26
C VAL A 219 6.98 0.25 27.20
N ALA A 220 8.15 0.65 26.69
CA ALA A 220 9.20 1.31 27.46
C ALA A 220 9.69 2.57 26.74
N ASN A 221 10.39 3.45 27.47
CA ASN A 221 11.10 4.58 26.89
C ASN A 221 12.60 4.50 27.21
N ASP A 222 13.39 5.39 26.62
CA ASP A 222 14.86 5.45 26.82
C ASP A 222 15.27 5.74 28.25
N ALA A 223 14.37 6.24 29.09
CA ALA A 223 14.61 6.45 30.54
C ALA A 223 14.34 5.20 31.38
N GLY A 224 13.97 4.07 30.76
CA GLY A 224 13.69 2.82 31.48
C GLY A 224 12.32 2.82 32.18
N VAL A 225 11.39 3.66 31.74
CA VAL A 225 10.02 3.69 32.27
C VAL A 225 9.17 2.72 31.46
N TYR A 226 8.48 1.82 32.15
CA TYR A 226 7.58 0.83 31.51
C TYR A 226 6.12 1.22 31.73
N LEU A 227 5.28 0.97 30.70
CA LEU A 227 3.83 1.07 30.79
C LEU A 227 3.21 -0.27 30.43
N GLY A 228 2.23 -0.71 31.24
CA GLY A 228 1.37 -1.86 30.97
C GLY A 228 0.04 -1.41 30.41
N TYR A 229 -0.51 -2.17 29.47
CA TYR A 229 -1.84 -1.90 28.89
C TYR A 229 -2.91 -2.59 29.72
N LEU A 230 -3.83 -1.82 30.28
CA LEU A 230 -4.90 -2.29 31.13
C LEU A 230 -6.26 -1.99 30.51
N VAL A 231 -7.19 -2.95 30.58
CA VAL A 231 -8.53 -2.88 30.04
C VAL A 231 -9.56 -2.86 31.17
N ASP A 232 -10.46 -1.92 31.15
CA ASP A 232 -11.53 -1.81 32.13
C ASP A 232 -12.70 -2.77 31.84
N ALA A 233 -13.70 -2.80 32.72
CA ALA A 233 -14.89 -3.63 32.59
C ALA A 233 -15.77 -3.29 31.35
N SER A 234 -15.56 -2.12 30.72
CA SER A 234 -16.26 -1.71 29.52
C SER A 234 -15.54 -2.13 28.22
N GLY A 235 -14.30 -2.68 28.35
CA GLY A 235 -13.44 -3.02 27.23
C GLY A 235 -12.54 -1.86 26.76
N ALA A 236 -12.56 -0.72 27.47
CA ALA A 236 -11.68 0.39 27.13
C ALA A 236 -10.28 0.18 27.69
N GLY A 237 -9.26 0.26 26.81
CA GLY A 237 -7.87 0.04 27.15
C GLY A 237 -7.09 1.35 27.31
N THR A 238 -6.14 1.37 28.26
CA THR A 238 -5.29 2.54 28.54
C THR A 238 -3.95 2.07 29.07
N PHE A 239 -2.87 2.81 28.76
CA PHE A 239 -1.56 2.56 29.32
C PHE A 239 -1.40 3.16 30.71
N PHE A 240 -0.91 2.35 31.66
CA PHE A 240 -0.60 2.74 33.02
C PHE A 240 0.88 2.55 33.30
N LEU A 241 1.44 3.44 34.15
CA LEU A 241 2.81 3.32 34.60
C LEU A 241 2.98 2.02 35.40
N TYR A 242 3.98 1.22 35.03
CA TYR A 242 4.40 0.07 35.82
C TYR A 242 5.44 0.52 36.84
N ASP A 243 5.18 0.22 38.10
CA ASP A 243 6.09 0.49 39.23
C ASP A 243 6.46 -0.84 39.88
N SER A 244 7.70 -1.28 39.68
CA SER A 244 8.21 -2.54 40.23
C SER A 244 8.28 -2.56 41.77
N ASP A 245 8.25 -1.39 42.39
CA ASP A 245 8.38 -1.29 43.85
C ASP A 245 7.02 -1.44 44.57
N ASN A 246 5.92 -1.40 43.84
CA ASN A 246 4.54 -1.52 44.31
C ASN A 246 3.74 -2.67 43.67
N SER A 247 4.41 -3.62 43.01
CA SER A 247 3.81 -4.81 42.40
C SER A 247 3.78 -6.01 43.34
#